data_3b1db6a1eaa678fcaee703ebeb0b5058
#
_entry.id   3b1db6a1eaa678fcaee703ebeb0b5058
#
_cell.length_a   1.000
_cell.length_b   1.000
_cell.length_c   1.000
_cell.angle_alpha   90.00
_cell.angle_beta   90.00
_cell.angle_gamma   90.00
#
_symmetry.space_group_name_H-M   'P 1'
#
loop_
_entity.id
_entity.type
_entity.pdbx_description
1 polymer ?
#
loop_
_entity_poly.entity_id
_entity_poly.type
_entity_poly.pdbx_seq_one_letter_code
_entity_poly.pdbx_strand_id
1 'polypeptide(L)'
;MVKIFLLLFFVFLSSESLAEGNCPPGYYPIGGQGAAGCAPIPQSGAGSGTAPRATGKWIKTWGAIAMSPDGTMGTSSGKLSKRDAVKSAIDSCADGSEGCMIKYTFRNTCIGMSQVIGGGIYTIENGLDLIAAQQHSDNSCKQKSGNSCKLVYSVCSDPFFKRF
;
A
#
# COMPACT_ATOMS: atom_id res chain seq x y z
N MET A 1 -12.47 31.63 -44.59
CA MET A 1 -11.32 30.70 -44.58
C MET A 1 -11.04 30.10 -43.21
N VAL A 2 -11.18 30.82 -42.09
CA VAL A 2 -10.94 30.31 -40.74
C VAL A 2 -11.90 29.15 -40.30
N LYS A 3 -13.17 29.20 -40.70
CA LYS A 3 -14.17 28.15 -40.36
C LYS A 3 -13.91 26.78 -41.00
N ILE A 4 -13.29 26.75 -42.17
CA ILE A 4 -12.95 25.50 -42.87
C ILE A 4 -11.72 24.84 -42.22
N PHE A 5 -10.80 25.65 -41.72
CA PHE A 5 -9.63 25.15 -41.00
C PHE A 5 -9.96 24.52 -39.64
N LEU A 6 -10.99 25.04 -38.95
CA LEU A 6 -11.47 24.48 -37.67
C LEU A 6 -12.20 23.12 -37.86
N LEU A 7 -12.91 22.94 -38.97
CA LEU A 7 -13.57 21.67 -39.29
C LEU A 7 -12.58 20.56 -39.69
N LEU A 8 -11.47 20.92 -40.36
CA LEU A 8 -10.42 19.97 -40.73
C LEU A 8 -9.57 19.53 -39.50
N PHE A 9 -9.45 20.38 -38.46
CA PHE A 9 -8.71 20.05 -37.25
C PHE A 9 -9.46 19.05 -36.36
N PHE A 10 -10.81 19.00 -36.42
CA PHE A 10 -11.63 18.06 -35.63
C PHE A 10 -11.69 16.64 -36.22
N VAL A 11 -11.32 16.43 -37.48
CA VAL A 11 -11.34 15.11 -38.14
C VAL A 11 -10.07 14.30 -37.81
N PHE A 12 -8.99 14.94 -37.32
CA PHE A 12 -7.76 14.24 -36.99
C PHE A 12 -7.65 13.76 -35.53
N LEU A 13 -8.70 13.96 -34.69
CA LEU A 13 -8.69 13.54 -33.28
C LEU A 13 -9.41 12.23 -33.00
N SER A 14 -9.86 11.49 -34.01
CA SER A 14 -10.34 10.11 -33.85
C SER A 14 -9.20 9.12 -34.06
N SER A 15 -8.19 9.15 -33.19
CA SER A 15 -7.31 8.01 -33.00
C SER A 15 -8.09 6.96 -32.20
N GLU A 16 -8.67 6.00 -32.90
CA GLU A 16 -9.18 4.78 -32.29
C GLU A 16 -8.01 4.10 -31.59
N SER A 17 -8.02 4.10 -30.25
CA SER A 17 -7.10 3.31 -29.47
C SER A 17 -7.49 1.84 -29.62
N LEU A 18 -6.86 1.13 -30.55
CA LEU A 18 -6.90 -0.34 -30.62
C LEU A 18 -6.13 -0.91 -29.43
N ALA A 19 -6.70 -0.79 -28.22
CA ALA A 19 -6.11 -1.29 -26.97
C ALA A 19 -6.61 -2.69 -26.61
N GLU A 20 -7.40 -3.34 -27.46
CA GLU A 20 -7.86 -4.70 -27.20
C GLU A 20 -7.14 -5.67 -28.14
N GLY A 21 -6.42 -6.64 -27.53
CA GLY A 21 -5.66 -7.64 -28.27
C GLY A 21 -6.55 -8.38 -29.25
N ASN A 22 -6.15 -8.40 -30.55
CA ASN A 22 -6.82 -9.04 -31.67
C ASN A 22 -6.83 -10.57 -31.59
N CYS A 23 -7.33 -11.14 -30.48
CA CYS A 23 -7.51 -12.58 -30.40
C CYS A 23 -8.92 -12.96 -30.88
N PRO A 24 -9.06 -14.07 -31.66
CA PRO A 24 -10.34 -14.56 -32.10
C PRO A 24 -11.22 -14.97 -30.90
N PRO A 25 -12.56 -15.00 -31.08
CA PRO A 25 -13.48 -15.45 -30.02
C PRO A 25 -13.06 -16.80 -29.43
N GLY A 26 -12.98 -16.91 -28.11
CA GLY A 26 -12.52 -18.12 -27.41
C GLY A 26 -11.02 -18.17 -27.11
N TYR A 27 -10.29 -17.09 -27.39
CA TYR A 27 -8.85 -16.96 -27.06
C TYR A 27 -8.62 -15.69 -26.22
N TYR A 28 -7.58 -15.71 -25.37
CA TYR A 28 -7.11 -14.54 -24.64
C TYR A 28 -5.65 -14.21 -25.02
N PRO A 29 -5.25 -12.93 -24.98
CA PRO A 29 -3.90 -12.53 -25.36
C PRO A 29 -2.89 -13.05 -24.34
N ILE A 30 -1.81 -13.67 -24.85
CA ILE A 30 -0.63 -14.06 -24.09
C ILE A 30 0.60 -13.41 -24.71
N GLY A 31 1.41 -12.75 -23.90
CA GLY A 31 2.69 -12.15 -24.34
C GLY A 31 2.90 -10.78 -23.71
N GLY A 32 4.19 -10.42 -23.56
CA GLY A 32 4.66 -9.09 -23.17
C GLY A 32 5.01 -8.25 -24.40
N GLN A 33 5.59 -7.06 -24.19
CA GLN A 33 5.95 -6.11 -25.23
C GLN A 33 6.69 -6.78 -26.40
N GLY A 34 6.04 -6.83 -27.58
CA GLY A 34 6.65 -7.24 -28.84
C GLY A 34 6.27 -8.64 -29.38
N ALA A 35 5.50 -9.45 -28.66
CA ALA A 35 4.99 -10.74 -29.16
C ALA A 35 3.53 -10.93 -28.74
N ALA A 36 2.61 -10.68 -29.67
CA ALA A 36 1.19 -10.94 -29.46
C ALA A 36 0.88 -12.40 -29.83
N GLY A 37 0.69 -13.26 -28.84
CA GLY A 37 0.15 -14.60 -28.99
C GLY A 37 -1.28 -14.68 -28.43
N CYS A 38 -2.07 -15.64 -28.93
CA CYS A 38 -3.40 -15.92 -28.38
C CYS A 38 -3.42 -17.35 -27.84
N ALA A 39 -3.86 -17.56 -26.60
CA ALA A 39 -4.10 -18.89 -26.04
C ALA A 39 -5.60 -19.15 -25.96
N PRO A 40 -6.07 -20.39 -26.17
CA PRO A 40 -7.46 -20.73 -26.02
C PRO A 40 -7.93 -20.50 -24.59
N ILE A 41 -9.09 -19.86 -24.43
CA ILE A 41 -9.75 -19.81 -23.12
C ILE A 41 -10.15 -21.23 -22.78
N PRO A 42 -9.69 -21.79 -21.65
CA PRO A 42 -10.12 -23.10 -21.22
C PRO A 42 -11.65 -23.13 -21.14
N GLN A 43 -12.30 -23.80 -22.10
CA GLN A 43 -13.73 -24.01 -22.01
C GLN A 43 -14.01 -24.84 -20.77
N SER A 44 -14.88 -24.35 -19.89
CA SER A 44 -15.43 -25.10 -18.76
C SER A 44 -16.34 -26.23 -19.29
N GLY A 45 -15.75 -27.12 -20.10
CA GLY A 45 -16.42 -28.24 -20.77
C GLY A 45 -15.75 -29.54 -20.37
N ALA A 46 -16.39 -30.29 -19.51
CA ALA A 46 -16.29 -31.75 -19.33
C ALA A 46 -14.88 -32.36 -19.19
N GLY A 47 -13.99 -31.72 -18.48
CA GLY A 47 -12.86 -32.36 -17.86
C GLY A 47 -13.07 -32.32 -16.35
N SER A 48 -13.10 -33.46 -15.70
CA SER A 48 -13.25 -33.64 -14.25
C SER A 48 -12.03 -33.10 -13.47
N GLY A 49 -11.57 -31.91 -13.81
CA GLY A 49 -10.59 -31.13 -13.07
C GLY A 49 -11.33 -30.39 -11.97
N THR A 50 -11.21 -30.89 -10.76
CA THR A 50 -11.66 -30.19 -9.55
C THR A 50 -11.14 -28.77 -9.61
N ALA A 51 -12.03 -27.77 -9.67
CA ALA A 51 -11.62 -26.36 -9.65
C ALA A 51 -10.62 -26.13 -8.49
N PRO A 52 -9.56 -25.32 -8.67
CA PRO A 52 -8.58 -25.09 -7.63
C PRO A 52 -9.26 -24.67 -6.33
N ARG A 53 -9.18 -25.53 -5.31
CA ARG A 53 -9.79 -25.28 -4.02
C ARG A 53 -8.86 -24.38 -3.21
N ALA A 54 -9.38 -23.30 -2.66
CA ALA A 54 -8.60 -22.44 -1.79
C ALA A 54 -8.08 -23.27 -0.60
N THR A 55 -6.76 -23.26 -0.39
CA THR A 55 -6.08 -24.01 0.69
C THR A 55 -5.96 -23.20 1.98
N GLY A 56 -6.42 -21.97 1.98
CA GLY A 56 -6.36 -21.06 3.12
C GLY A 56 -6.79 -19.64 2.75
N LYS A 57 -6.57 -18.72 3.66
CA LYS A 57 -6.86 -17.30 3.47
C LYS A 57 -5.79 -16.41 4.08
N TRP A 58 -5.55 -15.26 3.48
CA TRP A 58 -4.72 -14.20 4.04
C TRP A 58 -5.46 -13.46 5.16
N ILE A 59 -4.88 -13.45 6.35
CA ILE A 59 -5.36 -12.72 7.51
C ILE A 59 -4.65 -11.38 7.54
N LYS A 60 -5.42 -10.33 7.51
CA LYS A 60 -4.95 -8.94 7.60
C LYS A 60 -4.64 -8.60 9.05
N THR A 61 -3.56 -7.83 9.25
CA THR A 61 -3.13 -7.40 10.58
C THR A 61 -3.09 -5.88 10.70
N TRP A 62 -3.16 -5.41 11.94
CA TRP A 62 -3.17 -4.01 12.30
C TRP A 62 -2.00 -3.67 13.23
N GLY A 63 -1.51 -2.45 13.11
CA GLY A 63 -0.62 -1.83 14.05
C GLY A 63 -1.08 -0.43 14.44
N ALA A 64 -0.53 0.09 15.53
CA ALA A 64 -0.81 1.44 15.99
C ALA A 64 0.43 2.04 16.68
N ILE A 65 0.51 3.37 16.68
CA ILE A 65 1.45 4.18 17.46
C ILE A 65 0.63 5.10 18.36
N ALA A 66 0.92 5.07 19.65
CA ALA A 66 0.46 6.02 20.64
C ALA A 66 1.64 6.87 21.13
N MET A 67 1.39 8.10 21.50
CA MET A 67 2.39 9.00 22.10
C MET A 67 1.74 9.84 23.19
N SER A 68 2.48 10.06 24.25
CA SER A 68 2.16 10.99 25.33
C SER A 68 2.70 12.40 25.04
N PRO A 69 2.28 13.42 25.79
CA PRO A 69 2.78 14.80 25.65
C PRO A 69 4.29 14.94 25.91
N ASP A 70 4.86 14.08 26.75
CA ASP A 70 6.29 14.05 27.07
C ASP A 70 7.15 13.33 26.02
N GLY A 71 6.51 12.75 25.00
CA GLY A 71 7.20 12.05 23.90
C GLY A 71 7.39 10.53 24.13
N THR A 72 6.90 9.98 25.22
CA THR A 72 6.88 8.52 25.42
C THR A 72 6.02 7.87 24.36
N MET A 73 6.54 6.81 23.73
CA MET A 73 5.88 6.14 22.61
C MET A 73 5.52 4.70 22.96
N GLY A 74 4.27 4.35 22.72
CA GLY A 74 3.78 2.97 22.73
C GLY A 74 3.44 2.50 21.33
N THR A 75 3.77 1.25 21.01
CA THR A 75 3.57 0.70 19.67
C THR A 75 2.94 -0.68 19.72
N SER A 76 2.27 -1.03 18.64
CA SER A 76 1.76 -2.39 18.43
C SER A 76 1.81 -2.74 16.94
N SER A 77 1.95 -4.04 16.64
CA SER A 77 1.84 -4.59 15.28
C SER A 77 1.27 -6.01 15.32
N GLY A 78 0.90 -6.55 14.16
CA GLY A 78 0.43 -7.93 14.03
C GLY A 78 -0.92 -8.24 14.70
N LYS A 79 -1.68 -7.23 15.13
CA LYS A 79 -2.99 -7.45 15.79
C LYS A 79 -4.08 -7.77 14.76
N LEU A 80 -5.04 -8.59 15.14
CA LEU A 80 -6.12 -9.02 14.23
C LEU A 80 -7.21 -7.97 14.04
N SER A 81 -7.30 -6.99 14.95
CA SER A 81 -8.25 -5.88 14.84
C SER A 81 -7.59 -4.53 15.10
N LYS A 82 -8.16 -3.47 14.52
CA LYS A 82 -7.74 -2.10 14.80
C LYS A 82 -7.89 -1.77 16.29
N ARG A 83 -8.96 -2.23 16.92
CA ARG A 83 -9.24 -1.99 18.36
C ARG A 83 -8.14 -2.58 19.23
N ASP A 84 -7.72 -3.81 18.96
CA ASP A 84 -6.68 -4.48 19.75
C ASP A 84 -5.30 -3.82 19.50
N ALA A 85 -5.03 -3.36 18.27
CA ALA A 85 -3.83 -2.60 17.97
C ALA A 85 -3.79 -1.28 18.76
N VAL A 86 -4.88 -0.51 18.72
CA VAL A 86 -5.03 0.74 19.45
C VAL A 86 -4.87 0.52 20.96
N LYS A 87 -5.61 -0.44 21.53
CA LYS A 87 -5.49 -0.76 22.96
C LYS A 87 -4.06 -1.11 23.35
N SER A 88 -3.44 -2.03 22.63
CA SER A 88 -2.07 -2.47 22.90
C SER A 88 -1.04 -1.34 22.79
N ALA A 89 -1.20 -0.40 21.85
CA ALA A 89 -0.30 0.73 21.72
C ALA A 89 -0.49 1.75 22.88
N ILE A 90 -1.74 2.01 23.30
CA ILE A 90 -2.02 2.87 24.44
C ILE A 90 -1.49 2.24 25.73
N ASP A 91 -1.76 0.95 25.98
CA ASP A 91 -1.27 0.23 27.15
C ASP A 91 0.27 0.32 27.24
N SER A 92 0.95 0.03 26.11
CA SER A 92 2.43 0.12 26.04
C SER A 92 2.97 1.54 26.25
N CYS A 93 2.25 2.58 25.88
CA CYS A 93 2.61 3.97 26.13
C CYS A 93 2.36 4.35 27.61
N ALA A 94 1.23 3.90 28.17
CA ALA A 94 0.80 4.21 29.52
C ALA A 94 1.68 3.57 30.60
N ASP A 95 2.38 2.47 30.28
CA ASP A 95 3.37 1.87 31.19
C ASP A 95 4.54 2.82 31.53
N GLY A 96 4.77 3.84 30.67
CA GLY A 96 5.85 4.82 30.85
C GLY A 96 5.39 6.27 31.03
N SER A 97 4.13 6.60 30.78
CA SER A 97 3.63 7.96 30.83
C SER A 97 2.11 8.05 30.82
N GLU A 98 1.59 9.22 31.25
CA GLU A 98 0.16 9.55 31.21
C GLU A 98 -0.23 10.30 29.91
N GLY A 99 -1.53 10.37 29.61
CA GLY A 99 -2.05 11.17 28.51
C GLY A 99 -1.74 10.61 27.11
N CYS A 100 -1.50 9.31 27.00
CA CYS A 100 -1.22 8.63 25.74
C CYS A 100 -2.39 8.73 24.75
N MET A 101 -2.11 9.20 23.55
CA MET A 101 -3.10 9.33 22.47
C MET A 101 -2.59 8.64 21.21
N ILE A 102 -3.51 8.03 20.45
CA ILE A 102 -3.16 7.44 19.15
C ILE A 102 -2.75 8.53 18.15
N LYS A 103 -1.58 8.38 17.59
CA LYS A 103 -1.04 9.23 16.53
C LYS A 103 -1.20 8.61 15.15
N TYR A 104 -1.11 7.27 15.07
CA TYR A 104 -1.21 6.59 13.80
C TYR A 104 -1.76 5.17 13.93
N THR A 105 -2.50 4.70 12.92
CA THR A 105 -2.89 3.28 12.79
C THR A 105 -2.63 2.82 11.36
N PHE A 106 -2.13 1.61 11.21
CA PHE A 106 -1.77 1.05 9.90
C PHE A 106 -2.23 -0.39 9.77
N ARG A 107 -2.37 -0.86 8.54
CA ARG A 107 -2.88 -2.20 8.24
C ARG A 107 -2.19 -2.79 7.02
N ASN A 108 -1.63 -4.00 7.16
CA ASN A 108 -0.93 -4.73 6.08
C ASN A 108 0.12 -3.88 5.35
N THR A 109 0.87 -3.11 6.09
CA THR A 109 1.90 -2.22 5.54
C THR A 109 3.01 -2.04 6.56
N CYS A 110 4.15 -1.56 6.10
CA CYS A 110 5.22 -1.08 6.97
C CYS A 110 5.06 0.42 7.20
N ILE A 111 5.55 0.90 8.33
CA ILE A 111 5.67 2.32 8.64
C ILE A 111 7.08 2.67 9.06
N GLY A 112 7.51 3.88 8.72
CA GLY A 112 8.70 4.53 9.24
C GLY A 112 8.31 5.81 9.96
N MET A 113 8.99 6.13 11.05
CA MET A 113 8.86 7.37 11.77
C MET A 113 10.23 8.04 11.85
N SER A 114 10.33 9.23 11.30
CA SER A 114 11.54 10.06 11.35
C SER A 114 11.28 11.36 12.09
N GLN A 115 12.28 11.87 12.80
CA GLN A 115 12.21 13.08 13.59
C GLN A 115 13.41 13.98 13.29
N VAL A 116 13.22 15.29 13.37
CA VAL A 116 14.28 16.29 13.30
C VAL A 116 15.32 16.01 14.38
N ILE A 117 16.60 16.07 14.02
CA ILE A 117 17.71 15.94 14.96
C ILE A 117 17.64 17.12 15.94
N GLY A 118 17.54 16.82 17.24
CA GLY A 118 17.30 17.84 18.28
C GLY A 118 15.85 17.91 18.75
N GLY A 119 14.91 17.17 18.13
CA GLY A 119 13.50 17.10 18.54
C GLY A 119 12.57 17.97 17.71
N GLY A 120 11.31 18.05 18.13
CA GLY A 120 10.28 18.83 17.45
C GLY A 120 9.51 18.02 16.39
N ILE A 121 9.53 18.44 15.13
CA ILE A 121 8.73 17.83 14.06
C ILE A 121 9.12 16.36 13.83
N TYR A 122 8.12 15.53 13.75
CA TYR A 122 8.24 14.14 13.29
C TYR A 122 7.25 13.83 12.17
N THR A 123 7.55 12.80 11.40
CA THR A 123 6.67 12.29 10.34
C THR A 123 6.54 10.78 10.43
N ILE A 124 5.36 10.27 10.11
CA ILE A 124 5.08 8.84 10.01
C ILE A 124 4.56 8.60 8.60
N GLU A 125 5.23 7.71 7.87
CA GLU A 125 4.87 7.40 6.48
C GLU A 125 4.82 5.89 6.27
N ASN A 126 4.00 5.47 5.29
CA ASN A 126 3.86 4.08 4.90
C ASN A 126 4.87 3.68 3.82
N GLY A 127 5.15 2.38 3.75
CA GLY A 127 5.88 1.76 2.65
C GLY A 127 5.43 0.33 2.43
N LEU A 128 5.72 -0.20 1.24
CA LEU A 128 5.48 -1.61 0.92
C LEU A 128 6.37 -2.54 1.74
N ASP A 129 7.54 -2.05 2.12
CA ASP A 129 8.52 -2.71 2.99
C ASP A 129 9.14 -1.69 3.96
N LEU A 130 10.01 -2.16 4.88
CA LEU A 130 10.66 -1.30 5.86
C LEU A 130 11.54 -0.23 5.22
N ILE A 131 12.25 -0.55 4.15
CA ILE A 131 13.19 0.37 3.49
C ILE A 131 12.41 1.53 2.87
N ALA A 132 11.35 1.21 2.13
CA ALA A 132 10.48 2.23 1.53
C ALA A 132 9.82 3.12 2.60
N ALA A 133 9.30 2.53 3.68
CA ALA A 133 8.69 3.27 4.77
C ALA A 133 9.69 4.23 5.48
N GLN A 134 10.91 3.77 5.71
CA GLN A 134 11.98 4.58 6.28
C GLN A 134 12.37 5.74 5.37
N GLN A 135 12.57 5.48 4.08
CA GLN A 135 12.90 6.51 3.09
C GLN A 135 11.79 7.55 2.96
N HIS A 136 10.52 7.10 2.92
CA HIS A 136 9.37 8.01 2.84
C HIS A 136 9.30 8.92 4.07
N SER A 137 9.47 8.37 5.28
CA SER A 137 9.41 9.16 6.52
C SER A 137 10.57 10.14 6.63
N ASP A 138 11.79 9.77 6.23
CA ASP A 138 12.96 10.62 6.24
C ASP A 138 12.81 11.78 5.23
N ASN A 139 12.41 11.47 4.01
CA ASN A 139 12.17 12.47 2.98
C ASN A 139 11.05 13.46 3.38
N SER A 140 9.92 12.94 3.89
CA SER A 140 8.81 13.76 4.37
C SER A 140 9.24 14.68 5.54
N CYS A 141 10.05 14.16 6.47
CA CYS A 141 10.58 14.93 7.58
C CYS A 141 11.49 16.07 7.12
N LYS A 142 12.45 15.77 6.25
CA LYS A 142 13.34 16.79 5.66
C LYS A 142 12.57 17.85 4.87
N GLN A 143 11.59 17.43 4.08
CA GLN A 143 10.78 18.35 3.28
C GLN A 143 9.94 19.29 4.15
N LYS A 144 9.33 18.77 5.23
CA LYS A 144 8.46 19.58 6.12
C LYS A 144 9.25 20.47 7.05
N SER A 145 10.43 20.06 7.48
CA SER A 145 11.22 20.80 8.48
C SER A 145 12.31 21.68 7.86
N GLY A 146 12.79 21.36 6.66
CA GLY A 146 14.01 21.96 6.10
C GLY A 146 15.31 21.53 6.80
N ASN A 147 15.24 20.59 7.74
CA ASN A 147 16.35 20.18 8.59
C ASN A 147 16.72 18.70 8.39
N SER A 148 17.87 18.31 8.91
CA SER A 148 18.27 16.91 8.96
C SER A 148 17.41 16.14 9.92
N CYS A 149 16.97 14.93 9.48
CA CYS A 149 16.13 14.04 10.24
C CYS A 149 16.85 12.72 10.53
N LYS A 150 16.39 12.01 11.54
CA LYS A 150 16.82 10.65 11.88
C LYS A 150 15.61 9.74 11.99
N LEU A 151 15.76 8.49 11.57
CA LEU A 151 14.79 7.45 11.83
C LEU A 151 14.73 7.17 13.34
N VAL A 152 13.54 7.17 13.92
CA VAL A 152 13.31 6.87 15.34
C VAL A 152 12.59 5.54 15.55
N TYR A 153 11.78 5.12 14.57
CA TYR A 153 11.05 3.86 14.65
C TYR A 153 10.65 3.35 13.26
N SER A 154 10.60 2.03 13.11
CA SER A 154 9.98 1.40 11.93
C SER A 154 9.48 0.01 12.27
N VAL A 155 8.36 -0.39 11.68
CA VAL A 155 7.74 -1.71 11.89
C VAL A 155 6.78 -2.05 10.76
N CYS A 156 6.60 -3.34 10.50
CA CYS A 156 5.56 -3.86 9.60
C CYS A 156 4.43 -4.52 10.39
N SER A 157 3.24 -4.47 9.83
CA SER A 157 2.09 -5.28 10.22
C SER A 157 1.71 -6.14 9.04
N ASP A 158 2.48 -7.22 8.83
CA ASP A 158 2.37 -8.09 7.67
C ASP A 158 1.16 -9.02 7.80
N PRO A 159 0.40 -9.24 6.71
CA PRO A 159 -0.60 -10.28 6.68
C PRO A 159 0.06 -11.66 6.77
N PHE A 160 -0.62 -12.63 7.34
CA PHE A 160 -0.17 -14.01 7.33
C PHE A 160 -1.21 -14.94 6.70
N PHE A 161 -0.72 -16.01 6.08
CA PHE A 161 -1.59 -17.00 5.45
C PHE A 161 -2.04 -18.05 6.47
N LYS A 162 -3.36 -18.18 6.66
CA LYS A 162 -3.98 -19.21 7.50
C LYS A 162 -4.50 -20.31 6.59
N ARG A 163 -3.97 -21.53 6.70
CA ARG A 163 -4.48 -22.73 6.03
C ARG A 163 -5.81 -23.16 6.66
N PHE A 164 -6.66 -23.79 5.84
CA PHE A 164 -7.90 -24.43 6.30
C PHE A 164 -7.60 -25.78 6.92
#